data_cda7ccab2c44deac5a1cd7a9de215ae6
#
_entry.id   cda7ccab2c44deac5a1cd7a9de215ae6
#
_cell.length_a   1.000
_cell.length_b   1.000
_cell.length_c   1.000
_cell.angle_alpha   90.00
_cell.angle_beta   90.00
_cell.angle_gamma   90.00
#
_symmetry.space_group_name_H-M   'P 1'
#
loop_
_entity.id
_entity.type
_entity.pdbx_description
1 polymer ?
#
loop_
_entity_poly.entity_id
_entity_poly.type
_entity_poly.pdbx_seq_one_letter_code
_entity_poly.pdbx_strand_id
1 'polypeptide(L)'
;MAVLKHIKSKNANYSDAIDYLLFQHDENNGKKILDDSGRPILREEYYIDGLLCTPESFDKECEITNKKFHKNQNASDIKSHHYIISYDPTDVTECGLTGEKAQALSLALAKKIFPGYQALIVTHTDGHNKSGNIHTHIVINSVRKCTAERAPYMSQPHDHEAGYKHRATDKFTKYFKKEIMDMCQEHGLHQVDLLIPAKIKITDKEYRLQQSGQKKLDKINQEIIDSGLKPTSGKFQTQKQYLRDAIDECAPVCKNFEEFQSVLFEKYQISVTDHRG
;
A
#
# COMPACT_ATOMS: atom_id res chain seq x y z
N MET A 1 5.33 -6.71 -10.30
CA MET A 1 6.29 -6.52 -9.18
C MET A 1 5.57 -6.41 -7.85
N ALA A 2 6.02 -7.15 -6.84
CA ALA A 2 5.43 -7.04 -5.51
C ALA A 2 5.84 -5.71 -4.85
N VAL A 3 4.88 -5.00 -4.26
CA VAL A 3 5.11 -3.76 -3.52
C VAL A 3 4.51 -3.83 -2.12
N LEU A 4 5.14 -3.14 -1.18
CA LEU A 4 4.70 -3.10 0.23
C LEU A 4 4.17 -1.71 0.58
N LYS A 5 2.93 -1.65 1.08
CA LYS A 5 2.32 -0.45 1.68
C LYS A 5 2.08 -0.68 3.17
N HIS A 6 2.25 0.35 4.00
CA HIS A 6 2.01 0.29 5.43
C HIS A 6 1.10 1.43 5.89
N ILE A 7 0.08 1.10 6.67
CA ILE A 7 -0.90 2.01 7.25
C ILE A 7 -0.95 1.79 8.76
N LYS A 8 -0.91 2.86 9.54
CA LYS A 8 -1.08 2.84 10.99
C LYS A 8 -2.51 3.24 11.32
N SER A 9 -3.21 2.46 12.13
CA SER A 9 -4.57 2.77 12.55
C SER A 9 -4.65 3.08 14.05
N LYS A 10 -5.35 4.15 14.39
CA LYS A 10 -5.73 4.52 15.75
C LYS A 10 -7.17 4.09 16.06
N ASN A 11 -7.88 3.50 15.11
CA ASN A 11 -9.24 3.04 15.30
C ASN A 11 -9.28 1.94 16.36
N ALA A 12 -10.12 2.13 17.36
CA ALA A 12 -10.31 1.17 18.44
C ALA A 12 -11.18 -0.03 18.02
N ASN A 13 -11.98 0.15 16.97
CA ASN A 13 -12.83 -0.89 16.41
C ASN A 13 -12.06 -1.72 15.40
N TYR A 14 -11.59 -2.89 15.81
CA TYR A 14 -10.93 -3.84 14.91
C TYR A 14 -11.87 -4.48 13.89
N SER A 15 -13.18 -4.50 14.17
CA SER A 15 -14.19 -5.00 13.23
C SER A 15 -14.23 -4.19 11.95
N ASP A 16 -13.93 -2.89 11.99
CA ASP A 16 -13.86 -2.06 10.77
C ASP A 16 -12.81 -2.55 9.78
N ALA A 17 -11.72 -3.14 10.28
CA ALA A 17 -10.72 -3.76 9.40
C ALA A 17 -11.24 -5.05 8.77
N ILE A 18 -11.96 -5.89 9.54
CA ILE A 18 -12.61 -7.11 9.04
C ILE A 18 -13.64 -6.71 7.97
N ASP A 19 -14.50 -5.77 8.30
CA ASP A 19 -15.54 -5.26 7.40
C ASP A 19 -14.98 -4.77 6.08
N TYR A 20 -13.93 -3.93 6.14
CA TYR A 20 -13.25 -3.42 4.95
C TYR A 20 -12.66 -4.54 4.06
N LEU A 21 -12.18 -5.62 4.68
CA LEU A 21 -11.55 -6.71 3.96
C LEU A 21 -12.53 -7.72 3.39
N LEU A 22 -13.69 -7.94 4.03
CA LEU A 22 -14.63 -8.96 3.61
C LEU A 22 -15.78 -8.44 2.74
N PHE A 23 -16.21 -7.19 2.90
CA PHE A 23 -17.34 -6.64 2.17
C PHE A 23 -16.90 -5.76 1.00
N GLN A 24 -17.77 -5.65 0.01
CA GLN A 24 -17.59 -4.72 -1.11
C GLN A 24 -17.82 -3.29 -0.64
N HIS A 25 -16.95 -2.36 -1.13
CA HIS A 25 -17.03 -0.94 -0.82
C HIS A 25 -17.04 -0.12 -2.11
N ASP A 26 -17.85 0.93 -2.12
CA ASP A 26 -17.82 1.94 -3.17
C ASP A 26 -16.48 2.71 -3.08
N GLU A 27 -15.74 2.71 -4.16
CA GLU A 27 -14.39 3.30 -4.22
C GLU A 27 -14.37 4.82 -4.10
N ASN A 28 -15.49 5.49 -4.43
CA ASN A 28 -15.59 6.94 -4.40
C ASN A 28 -15.84 7.49 -3.00
N ASN A 29 -16.65 6.78 -2.21
CA ASN A 29 -17.09 7.26 -0.90
C ASN A 29 -16.68 6.34 0.27
N GLY A 30 -16.11 5.14 -0.02
CA GLY A 30 -15.65 4.17 0.98
C GLY A 30 -16.77 3.48 1.76
N LYS A 31 -18.03 3.64 1.37
CA LYS A 31 -19.18 3.01 2.05
C LYS A 31 -19.37 1.57 1.56
N LYS A 32 -19.88 0.72 2.44
CA LYS A 32 -20.28 -0.66 2.08
C LYS A 32 -21.36 -0.63 1.00
N ILE A 33 -21.22 -1.50 0.02
CA ILE A 33 -22.28 -1.75 -0.98
C ILE A 33 -23.30 -2.69 -0.34
N LEU A 34 -24.58 -2.34 -0.45
CA LEU A 34 -25.68 -3.09 0.14
C LEU A 34 -26.49 -3.79 -0.95
N ASP A 35 -27.04 -4.96 -0.63
CA ASP A 35 -28.02 -5.66 -1.47
C ASP A 35 -29.40 -4.98 -1.39
N ASP A 36 -30.38 -5.48 -2.16
CA ASP A 36 -31.76 -4.98 -2.18
C ASP A 36 -32.46 -5.09 -0.80
N SER A 37 -31.94 -5.90 0.11
CA SER A 37 -32.44 -6.07 1.49
C SER A 37 -31.71 -5.17 2.50
N GLY A 38 -30.76 -4.33 2.04
CA GLY A 38 -29.96 -3.45 2.88
C GLY A 38 -28.82 -4.14 3.63
N ARG A 39 -28.42 -5.37 3.23
CA ARG A 39 -27.32 -6.11 3.84
C ARG A 39 -26.03 -5.88 3.06
N PRO A 40 -24.87 -5.76 3.75
CA PRO A 40 -23.58 -5.65 3.08
C PRO A 40 -23.28 -6.83 2.17
N ILE A 41 -22.81 -6.57 0.97
CA ILE A 41 -22.43 -7.59 -0.02
C ILE A 41 -21.01 -8.05 0.28
N LEU A 42 -20.81 -9.36 0.45
CA LEU A 42 -19.48 -9.96 0.56
C LEU A 42 -18.72 -9.83 -0.78
N ARG A 43 -17.40 -9.83 -0.71
CA ARG A 43 -16.56 -9.97 -1.91
C ARG A 43 -16.78 -11.34 -2.53
N GLU A 44 -16.71 -11.40 -3.85
CA GLU A 44 -16.96 -12.63 -4.60
C GLU A 44 -15.86 -13.67 -4.37
N GLU A 45 -14.60 -13.21 -4.30
CA GLU A 45 -13.45 -14.08 -4.05
C GLU A 45 -12.48 -13.42 -3.07
N TYR A 46 -12.23 -14.12 -1.98
CA TYR A 46 -11.19 -13.78 -1.01
C TYR A 46 -10.71 -15.03 -0.26
N TYR A 47 -9.48 -14.96 0.22
CA TYR A 47 -8.87 -16.00 1.07
C TYR A 47 -8.53 -15.37 2.41
N ILE A 48 -8.79 -16.08 3.51
CA ILE A 48 -8.64 -15.53 4.86
C ILE A 48 -8.00 -16.54 5.81
N ASP A 49 -7.02 -16.09 6.60
CA ASP A 49 -6.39 -16.83 7.68
C ASP A 49 -6.16 -15.95 8.91
N GLY A 50 -6.13 -16.58 10.09
CA GLY A 50 -5.73 -15.97 11.35
C GLY A 50 -4.36 -16.46 11.81
N LEU A 51 -3.53 -15.56 12.33
CA LEU A 51 -2.32 -15.89 13.04
C LEU A 51 -2.52 -15.61 14.53
N LEU A 52 -2.41 -16.62 15.39
CA LEU A 52 -2.67 -16.54 16.85
C LEU A 52 -4.07 -16.00 17.21
N CYS A 53 -5.02 -16.10 16.30
CA CYS A 53 -6.43 -15.77 16.47
C CYS A 53 -7.26 -16.53 15.44
N THR A 54 -8.59 -16.59 15.67
CA THR A 54 -9.51 -16.98 14.60
C THR A 54 -9.95 -15.75 13.81
N PRO A 55 -10.11 -15.83 12.49
CA PRO A 55 -10.52 -14.67 11.68
C PRO A 55 -11.79 -14.00 12.19
N GLU A 56 -12.80 -14.78 12.57
CA GLU A 56 -14.11 -14.32 13.00
C GLU A 56 -14.12 -13.58 14.34
N SER A 57 -13.11 -13.84 15.19
CA SER A 57 -13.01 -13.25 16.53
C SER A 57 -11.76 -12.36 16.70
N PHE A 58 -11.07 -12.02 15.58
CA PHE A 58 -9.86 -11.23 15.60
C PHE A 58 -10.00 -9.94 16.42
N ASP A 59 -11.12 -9.22 16.26
CA ASP A 59 -11.43 -7.99 16.98
C ASP A 59 -11.48 -8.23 18.51
N LYS A 60 -12.26 -9.21 18.95
CA LYS A 60 -12.42 -9.54 20.36
C LYS A 60 -11.14 -10.06 20.98
N GLU A 61 -10.42 -10.92 20.27
CA GLU A 61 -9.16 -11.44 20.76
C GLU A 61 -8.08 -10.33 20.88
N CYS A 62 -8.05 -9.36 19.97
CA CYS A 62 -7.18 -8.17 20.07
C CYS A 62 -7.53 -7.33 21.30
N GLU A 63 -8.82 -7.09 21.55
CA GLU A 63 -9.28 -6.37 22.75
C GLU A 63 -8.86 -7.08 24.03
N ILE A 64 -9.03 -8.41 24.12
CA ILE A 64 -8.61 -9.21 25.27
C ILE A 64 -7.11 -9.07 25.50
N THR A 65 -6.30 -9.17 24.44
CA THR A 65 -4.84 -9.00 24.54
C THR A 65 -4.48 -7.61 25.02
N ASN A 66 -5.11 -6.57 24.47
CA ASN A 66 -4.86 -5.18 24.87
C ASN A 66 -5.24 -4.93 26.34
N LYS A 67 -6.37 -5.45 26.81
CA LYS A 67 -6.80 -5.38 28.21
C LYS A 67 -5.82 -6.10 29.15
N LYS A 68 -5.42 -7.32 28.77
CA LYS A 68 -4.44 -8.13 29.54
C LYS A 68 -3.14 -7.37 29.82
N PHE A 69 -2.65 -6.63 28.84
CA PHE A 69 -1.37 -5.91 28.95
C PHE A 69 -1.53 -4.41 29.25
N HIS A 70 -2.72 -3.92 29.54
CA HIS A 70 -3.04 -2.51 29.81
C HIS A 70 -2.53 -1.58 28.69
N LYS A 71 -2.70 -1.98 27.41
CA LYS A 71 -2.27 -1.23 26.24
C LYS A 71 -3.46 -0.73 25.42
N ASN A 72 -3.19 0.23 24.52
CA ASN A 72 -4.17 0.77 23.58
C ASN A 72 -5.38 1.46 24.25
N GLN A 73 -5.21 2.01 25.44
CA GLN A 73 -6.28 2.66 26.21
C GLN A 73 -6.59 4.07 25.73
N ASN A 74 -5.59 4.79 25.19
CA ASN A 74 -5.75 6.17 24.73
C ASN A 74 -6.20 6.24 23.26
N ALA A 75 -6.98 7.27 22.92
CA ALA A 75 -7.41 7.51 21.52
C ALA A 75 -6.22 7.78 20.59
N SER A 76 -5.13 8.34 21.10
CA SER A 76 -3.90 8.60 20.33
C SER A 76 -3.06 7.37 20.03
N ASP A 77 -3.30 6.25 20.73
CA ASP A 77 -2.55 5.01 20.56
C ASP A 77 -2.74 4.43 19.15
N ILE A 78 -1.65 3.95 18.53
CA ILE A 78 -1.74 3.09 17.37
C ILE A 78 -2.25 1.73 17.84
N LYS A 79 -3.43 1.33 17.37
CA LYS A 79 -4.13 0.11 17.76
C LYS A 79 -3.74 -1.08 16.89
N SER A 80 -3.62 -0.83 15.58
CA SER A 80 -3.25 -1.85 14.60
C SER A 80 -2.32 -1.31 13.54
N HIS A 81 -1.62 -2.22 12.86
CA HIS A 81 -0.86 -1.93 11.65
C HIS A 81 -1.42 -2.77 10.52
N HIS A 82 -1.62 -2.14 9.38
CA HIS A 82 -2.11 -2.77 8.17
C HIS A 82 -1.03 -2.70 7.11
N TYR A 83 -0.55 -3.85 6.69
CA TYR A 83 0.42 -4.02 5.61
C TYR A 83 -0.30 -4.59 4.39
N ILE A 84 0.06 -4.11 3.21
CA ILE A 84 -0.52 -4.58 1.95
C ILE A 84 0.63 -4.98 1.05
N ILE A 85 0.61 -6.22 0.58
CA ILE A 85 1.54 -6.75 -0.43
C ILE A 85 0.74 -6.86 -1.72
N SER A 86 1.09 -6.07 -2.72
CA SER A 86 0.46 -6.15 -4.05
C SER A 86 1.42 -6.83 -5.01
N TYR A 87 0.99 -7.92 -5.64
CA TYR A 87 1.78 -8.68 -6.60
C TYR A 87 1.75 -8.04 -7.99
N ASP A 88 2.63 -8.46 -8.89
CA ASP A 88 2.58 -8.01 -10.28
C ASP A 88 1.37 -8.65 -10.98
N PRO A 89 0.59 -7.88 -11.75
CA PRO A 89 -0.50 -8.46 -12.52
C PRO A 89 -0.03 -9.55 -13.51
N THR A 90 1.20 -9.44 -14.02
CA THR A 90 1.78 -10.45 -14.93
C THR A 90 2.13 -11.77 -14.22
N ASP A 91 2.27 -11.78 -12.88
CA ASP A 91 2.50 -13.01 -12.13
C ASP A 91 1.35 -14.02 -12.28
N VAL A 92 0.13 -13.54 -12.55
CA VAL A 92 -1.04 -14.40 -12.80
C VAL A 92 -0.85 -15.17 -14.10
N THR A 93 -0.46 -14.49 -15.16
CA THR A 93 -0.36 -15.07 -16.52
C THR A 93 0.97 -15.76 -16.79
N GLU A 94 2.07 -15.24 -16.27
CA GLU A 94 3.42 -15.71 -16.56
C GLU A 94 3.98 -16.68 -15.50
N CYS A 95 3.59 -16.48 -14.22
CA CYS A 95 4.12 -17.27 -13.10
C CYS A 95 3.06 -18.19 -12.47
N GLY A 96 1.82 -18.19 -12.95
CA GLY A 96 0.73 -19.01 -12.43
C GLY A 96 0.39 -18.68 -10.97
N LEU A 97 0.45 -17.39 -10.59
CA LEU A 97 0.04 -16.94 -9.28
C LEU A 97 -1.48 -16.97 -9.18
N THR A 98 -2.01 -17.70 -8.19
CA THR A 98 -3.43 -17.73 -7.85
C THR A 98 -3.66 -17.02 -6.51
N GLY A 99 -4.92 -16.68 -6.20
CA GLY A 99 -5.28 -16.12 -4.90
C GLY A 99 -4.90 -17.05 -3.75
N GLU A 100 -5.10 -18.37 -3.90
CA GLU A 100 -4.73 -19.38 -2.91
C GLU A 100 -3.21 -19.41 -2.68
N LYS A 101 -2.41 -19.44 -3.77
CA LYS A 101 -0.95 -19.40 -3.68
C LYS A 101 -0.46 -18.12 -3.01
N ALA A 102 -1.01 -16.96 -3.37
CA ALA A 102 -0.67 -15.68 -2.75
C ALA A 102 -1.02 -15.65 -1.26
N GLN A 103 -2.17 -16.23 -0.86
CA GLN A 103 -2.56 -16.38 0.54
C GLN A 103 -1.56 -17.25 1.31
N ALA A 104 -1.20 -18.41 0.79
CA ALA A 104 -0.25 -19.33 1.42
C ALA A 104 1.13 -18.66 1.61
N LEU A 105 1.64 -17.99 0.58
CA LEU A 105 2.91 -17.25 0.64
C LEU A 105 2.87 -16.13 1.67
N SER A 106 1.80 -15.35 1.67
CA SER A 106 1.63 -14.23 2.60
C SER A 106 1.43 -14.69 4.05
N LEU A 107 0.76 -15.83 4.27
CA LEU A 107 0.63 -16.43 5.59
C LEU A 107 1.99 -16.92 6.13
N ALA A 108 2.79 -17.59 5.29
CA ALA A 108 4.15 -18.03 5.65
C ALA A 108 5.04 -16.83 6.00
N LEU A 109 4.98 -15.79 5.18
CA LEU A 109 5.68 -14.53 5.39
C LEU A 109 5.22 -13.83 6.68
N ALA A 110 3.90 -13.76 6.94
CA ALA A 110 3.36 -13.14 8.16
C ALA A 110 3.83 -13.87 9.43
N LYS A 111 3.91 -15.20 9.42
CA LYS A 111 4.47 -15.99 10.53
C LYS A 111 5.93 -15.62 10.81
N LYS A 112 6.74 -15.37 9.79
CA LYS A 112 8.15 -15.00 9.89
C LYS A 112 8.33 -13.55 10.35
N ILE A 113 7.51 -12.62 9.84
CA ILE A 113 7.65 -11.17 10.08
C ILE A 113 6.97 -10.72 11.38
N PHE A 114 5.88 -11.36 11.77
CA PHE A 114 5.07 -10.97 12.93
C PHE A 114 4.97 -12.06 14.00
N PRO A 115 6.11 -12.67 14.42
CA PRO A 115 6.07 -13.74 15.42
C PRO A 115 5.48 -13.20 16.72
N GLY A 116 4.51 -13.93 17.28
CA GLY A 116 3.84 -13.59 18.54
C GLY A 116 2.76 -12.51 18.46
N TYR A 117 2.47 -11.96 17.27
CA TYR A 117 1.33 -11.05 17.06
C TYR A 117 0.09 -11.79 16.56
N GLN A 118 -1.08 -11.29 16.99
CA GLN A 118 -2.33 -11.65 16.33
C GLN A 118 -2.40 -10.92 15.00
N ALA A 119 -2.70 -11.66 13.95
CA ALA A 119 -2.86 -11.08 12.60
C ALA A 119 -4.03 -11.70 11.86
N LEU A 120 -4.68 -10.88 11.04
CA LEU A 120 -5.63 -11.27 10.02
C LEU A 120 -4.96 -11.14 8.67
N ILE A 121 -4.92 -12.21 7.88
CA ILE A 121 -4.33 -12.25 6.55
C ILE A 121 -5.44 -12.49 5.55
N VAL A 122 -5.66 -11.55 4.63
CA VAL A 122 -6.73 -11.62 3.63
C VAL A 122 -6.17 -11.31 2.25
N THR A 123 -6.33 -12.23 1.31
CA THR A 123 -5.96 -12.03 -0.09
C THR A 123 -7.19 -11.77 -0.94
N HIS A 124 -7.12 -10.74 -1.76
CA HIS A 124 -8.10 -10.38 -2.77
C HIS A 124 -7.54 -10.59 -4.18
N THR A 125 -8.39 -11.00 -5.10
CA THR A 125 -8.04 -11.24 -6.51
C THR A 125 -8.63 -10.20 -7.46
N ASP A 126 -9.59 -9.38 -6.99
CA ASP A 126 -10.31 -8.38 -7.79
C ASP A 126 -9.48 -7.12 -8.10
N GLY A 127 -8.48 -6.83 -7.28
CA GLY A 127 -7.69 -5.59 -7.36
C GLY A 127 -8.53 -4.34 -7.10
N HIS A 128 -7.84 -3.19 -6.96
CA HIS A 128 -8.52 -1.89 -6.89
C HIS A 128 -9.06 -1.52 -8.28
N ASN A 129 -10.31 -1.06 -8.37
CA ASN A 129 -11.01 -0.78 -9.64
C ASN A 129 -11.13 -2.02 -10.56
N LYS A 130 -11.30 -3.21 -10.02
CA LYS A 130 -11.40 -4.46 -10.78
C LYS A 130 -10.20 -4.66 -11.75
N SER A 131 -9.01 -4.23 -11.29
CA SER A 131 -7.77 -4.37 -12.08
C SER A 131 -7.28 -5.82 -12.19
N GLY A 132 -7.88 -6.75 -11.46
CA GLY A 132 -7.45 -8.16 -11.38
C GLY A 132 -6.12 -8.36 -10.66
N ASN A 133 -5.63 -7.34 -9.95
CA ASN A 133 -4.34 -7.39 -9.28
C ASN A 133 -4.47 -8.11 -7.93
N ILE A 134 -3.81 -9.26 -7.80
CA ILE A 134 -3.76 -10.00 -6.53
C ILE A 134 -3.01 -9.19 -5.49
N HIS A 135 -3.62 -9.02 -4.33
CA HIS A 135 -3.00 -8.32 -3.21
C HIS A 135 -3.42 -8.91 -1.88
N THR A 136 -2.48 -8.99 -0.94
CA THR A 136 -2.74 -9.51 0.40
C THR A 136 -2.64 -8.42 1.43
N HIS A 137 -3.65 -8.35 2.27
CA HIS A 137 -3.72 -7.51 3.46
C HIS A 137 -3.27 -8.31 4.68
N ILE A 138 -2.37 -7.75 5.48
CA ILE A 138 -1.93 -8.29 6.75
C ILE A 138 -2.24 -7.25 7.82
N VAL A 139 -3.28 -7.46 8.62
CA VAL A 139 -3.66 -6.58 9.73
C VAL A 139 -3.21 -7.20 11.03
N ILE A 140 -2.32 -6.55 11.75
CA ILE A 140 -1.81 -7.03 13.04
C ILE A 140 -2.35 -6.18 14.20
N ASN A 141 -2.61 -6.81 15.34
CA ASN A 141 -2.71 -6.08 16.60
C ASN A 141 -1.37 -5.39 16.89
N SER A 142 -1.37 -4.13 17.32
CA SER A 142 -0.13 -3.43 17.66
C SER A 142 0.57 -4.03 18.90
N VAL A 143 -0.14 -4.80 19.73
CA VAL A 143 0.38 -5.42 20.95
C VAL A 143 0.69 -6.89 20.70
N ARG A 144 1.90 -7.33 21.05
CA ARG A 144 2.33 -8.72 20.95
C ARG A 144 1.60 -9.59 21.97
N LYS A 145 0.92 -10.64 21.50
CA LYS A 145 0.16 -11.59 22.35
C LYS A 145 1.07 -12.55 23.12
N CYS A 146 2.09 -13.08 22.44
CA CYS A 146 3.01 -14.08 23.00
C CYS A 146 4.46 -13.65 22.79
N THR A 147 5.33 -13.95 23.74
CA THR A 147 6.79 -13.82 23.56
C THR A 147 7.24 -14.70 22.43
N ALA A 148 8.14 -14.21 21.60
CA ALA A 148 8.68 -14.90 20.44
C ALA A 148 10.21 -14.87 20.45
N GLU A 149 10.84 -15.62 19.57
CA GLU A 149 12.27 -15.51 19.34
C GLU A 149 12.63 -14.12 18.81
N ARG A 150 13.83 -13.67 19.15
CA ARG A 150 14.31 -12.35 18.75
C ARG A 150 14.70 -12.32 17.29
N ALA A 151 13.99 -11.55 16.49
CA ALA A 151 14.28 -11.38 15.07
C ALA A 151 15.38 -10.31 14.82
N PRO A 152 16.11 -10.36 13.70
CA PRO A 152 17.24 -9.46 13.39
C PRO A 152 16.87 -7.97 13.37
N TYR A 153 15.62 -7.63 13.07
CA TYR A 153 15.12 -6.25 13.03
C TYR A 153 14.80 -5.65 14.40
N MET A 154 14.66 -6.48 15.43
CA MET A 154 14.32 -6.05 16.78
C MET A 154 15.51 -5.34 17.42
N SER A 155 15.41 -4.03 17.61
CA SER A 155 16.50 -3.18 18.08
C SER A 155 16.51 -2.94 19.60
N GLN A 156 15.34 -3.09 20.26
CA GLN A 156 15.23 -2.92 21.70
C GLN A 156 15.22 -4.27 22.43
N PRO A 157 15.70 -4.33 23.70
CA PRO A 157 15.77 -5.56 24.47
C PRO A 157 14.44 -6.31 24.54
N HIS A 158 13.33 -5.57 24.70
CA HIS A 158 11.99 -6.12 24.93
C HIS A 158 11.13 -6.23 23.68
N ASP A 159 11.66 -5.93 22.47
CA ASP A 159 10.87 -5.96 21.24
C ASP A 159 10.25 -7.34 20.94
N HIS A 160 10.78 -8.43 21.54
CA HIS A 160 10.32 -9.81 21.35
C HIS A 160 9.31 -10.27 22.43
N GLU A 161 9.13 -9.53 23.52
CA GLU A 161 8.32 -9.94 24.66
C GLU A 161 6.82 -9.68 24.46
N ALA A 162 5.98 -10.50 25.07
CA ALA A 162 4.54 -10.28 25.12
C ALA A 162 4.18 -8.95 25.79
N GLY A 163 3.14 -8.28 25.30
CA GLY A 163 2.69 -6.99 25.83
C GLY A 163 3.41 -5.77 25.22
N TYR A 164 4.52 -5.95 24.52
CA TYR A 164 5.20 -4.83 23.84
C TYR A 164 4.58 -4.51 22.50
N LYS A 165 4.56 -3.22 22.15
CA LYS A 165 3.96 -2.71 20.91
C LYS A 165 4.90 -2.93 19.73
N HIS A 166 4.31 -3.21 18.58
CA HIS A 166 5.02 -3.30 17.31
C HIS A 166 5.69 -1.97 16.96
N ARG A 167 6.95 -2.06 16.54
CA ARG A 167 7.78 -0.91 16.13
C ARG A 167 8.10 -1.02 14.65
N ALA A 168 7.37 -0.26 13.84
CA ALA A 168 7.64 -0.13 12.40
C ALA A 168 8.82 0.84 12.17
N THR A 169 10.04 0.40 12.49
CA THR A 169 11.29 1.13 12.25
C THR A 169 11.78 0.96 10.82
N ASP A 170 12.74 1.78 10.39
CA ASP A 170 13.39 1.62 9.09
C ASP A 170 14.08 0.26 8.96
N LYS A 171 14.69 -0.23 10.06
CA LYS A 171 15.32 -1.56 10.09
C LYS A 171 14.29 -2.67 9.86
N PHE A 172 13.13 -2.58 10.52
CA PHE A 172 12.01 -3.48 10.29
C PHE A 172 11.52 -3.41 8.85
N THR A 173 11.31 -2.19 8.32
CA THR A 173 10.79 -2.00 6.97
C THR A 173 11.73 -2.56 5.90
N LYS A 174 13.06 -2.36 6.06
CA LYS A 174 14.08 -2.92 5.17
C LYS A 174 14.10 -4.46 5.26
N TYR A 175 14.02 -5.01 6.47
CA TYR A 175 13.95 -6.45 6.67
C TYR A 175 12.71 -7.05 5.99
N PHE A 176 11.52 -6.47 6.21
CA PHE A 176 10.29 -6.94 5.59
C PHE A 176 10.33 -6.88 4.06
N LYS A 177 10.84 -5.78 3.49
CA LYS A 177 11.04 -5.64 2.05
C LYS A 177 11.96 -6.72 1.50
N LYS A 178 13.07 -7.00 2.20
CA LYS A 178 14.00 -8.07 1.80
C LYS A 178 13.30 -9.42 1.78
N GLU A 179 12.55 -9.75 2.82
CA GLU A 179 11.82 -11.04 2.90
C GLU A 179 10.75 -11.18 1.81
N ILE A 180 10.11 -10.08 1.39
CA ILE A 180 9.20 -10.09 0.23
C ILE A 180 9.98 -10.40 -1.05
N MET A 181 11.14 -9.77 -1.25
CA MET A 181 11.97 -10.00 -2.44
C MET A 181 12.49 -11.45 -2.48
N ASP A 182 12.98 -11.96 -1.35
CA ASP A 182 13.44 -13.35 -1.22
C ASP A 182 12.30 -14.33 -1.54
N MET A 183 11.10 -14.12 -0.97
CA MET A 183 9.90 -14.92 -1.25
C MET A 183 9.52 -14.89 -2.74
N CYS A 184 9.52 -13.72 -3.38
CA CYS A 184 9.21 -13.60 -4.80
C CYS A 184 10.25 -14.35 -5.65
N GLN A 185 11.53 -14.22 -5.34
CA GLN A 185 12.60 -14.91 -6.03
C GLN A 185 12.50 -16.44 -5.89
N GLU A 186 12.26 -16.93 -4.68
CA GLU A 186 12.10 -18.37 -4.39
C GLU A 186 10.94 -19.01 -5.16
N HIS A 187 9.89 -18.22 -5.42
CA HIS A 187 8.68 -18.70 -6.10
C HIS A 187 8.57 -18.24 -7.57
N GLY A 188 9.64 -17.67 -8.15
CA GLY A 188 9.72 -17.26 -9.54
C GLY A 188 8.76 -16.13 -9.90
N LEU A 189 8.39 -15.27 -8.94
CA LEU A 189 7.51 -14.10 -9.14
C LEU A 189 8.32 -12.87 -9.56
N HIS A 190 7.70 -11.98 -10.32
CA HIS A 190 8.32 -10.74 -10.75
C HIS A 190 8.64 -9.82 -9.58
N GLN A 191 9.91 -9.40 -9.48
CA GLN A 191 10.38 -8.57 -8.38
C GLN A 191 11.22 -7.40 -8.89
N VAL A 192 11.12 -6.27 -8.18
CA VAL A 192 12.05 -5.14 -8.26
C VAL A 192 12.76 -4.97 -6.93
N ASP A 193 13.90 -4.29 -6.94
CA ASP A 193 14.59 -3.96 -5.69
C ASP A 193 13.81 -2.90 -4.91
N LEU A 194 13.13 -3.36 -3.86
CA LEU A 194 12.35 -2.51 -2.95
C LEU A 194 13.23 -1.66 -2.02
N LEU A 195 14.53 -1.92 -1.95
CA LEU A 195 15.49 -1.21 -1.09
C LEU A 195 16.08 0.00 -1.79
N ILE A 196 16.10 0.00 -3.12
CA ILE A 196 16.52 1.17 -3.90
C ILE A 196 15.38 2.20 -3.90
N PRO A 197 15.61 3.40 -3.36
CA PRO A 197 14.60 4.45 -3.40
C PRO A 197 14.34 4.89 -4.84
N ALA A 198 13.08 5.11 -5.19
CA ALA A 198 12.74 5.73 -6.46
C ALA A 198 13.45 7.09 -6.62
N LYS A 199 14.00 7.36 -7.80
CA LYS A 199 14.64 8.66 -8.12
C LYS A 199 13.66 9.81 -7.90
N ILE A 200 12.40 9.62 -8.31
CA ILE A 200 11.33 10.60 -8.14
C ILE A 200 10.28 10.00 -7.22
N LYS A 201 10.03 10.65 -6.08
CA LYS A 201 8.97 10.26 -5.14
C LYS A 201 7.72 11.08 -5.45
N ILE A 202 6.64 10.41 -5.86
CA ILE A 202 5.33 11.01 -5.99
C ILE A 202 4.43 10.57 -4.82
N THR A 203 3.52 11.44 -4.39
CA THR A 203 2.53 11.09 -3.37
C THR A 203 1.44 10.19 -3.94
N ASP A 204 0.78 9.38 -3.10
CA ASP A 204 -0.37 8.55 -3.49
C ASP A 204 -1.47 9.41 -4.16
N LYS A 205 -1.72 10.61 -3.62
CA LYS A 205 -2.65 11.58 -4.21
C LYS A 205 -2.26 11.97 -5.64
N GLU A 206 -1.00 12.26 -5.87
CA GLU A 206 -0.48 12.62 -7.20
C GLU A 206 -0.56 11.46 -8.18
N TYR A 207 -0.20 10.25 -7.74
CA TYR A 207 -0.35 9.04 -8.54
C TYR A 207 -1.81 8.81 -8.97
N ARG A 208 -2.77 8.92 -8.04
CA ARG A 208 -4.20 8.79 -8.35
C ARG A 208 -4.70 9.87 -9.32
N LEU A 209 -4.21 11.11 -9.17
CA LEU A 209 -4.54 12.18 -10.10
C LEU A 209 -4.02 11.88 -11.52
N GLN A 210 -2.80 11.35 -11.65
CA GLN A 210 -2.26 10.92 -12.94
C GLN A 210 -3.12 9.81 -13.57
N GLN A 211 -3.46 8.78 -12.80
CA GLN A 211 -4.28 7.67 -13.29
C GLN A 211 -5.68 8.13 -13.72
N SER A 212 -6.36 8.93 -12.90
CA SER A 212 -7.70 9.42 -13.23
C SER A 212 -7.67 10.41 -14.40
N GLY A 213 -6.64 11.23 -14.50
CA GLY A 213 -6.43 12.15 -15.61
C GLY A 213 -6.15 11.41 -16.91
N GLN A 214 -5.32 10.35 -16.89
CA GLN A 214 -5.07 9.51 -18.06
C GLN A 214 -6.34 8.83 -18.55
N LYS A 215 -7.11 8.20 -17.67
CA LYS A 215 -8.41 7.58 -18.04
C LYS A 215 -9.37 8.56 -18.73
N LYS A 216 -9.42 9.80 -18.25
CA LYS A 216 -10.25 10.86 -18.87
C LYS A 216 -9.72 11.24 -20.25
N LEU A 217 -8.39 11.40 -20.37
CA LEU A 217 -7.75 11.72 -21.65
C LEU A 217 -7.94 10.60 -22.67
N ASP A 218 -7.79 9.34 -22.25
CA ASP A 218 -7.99 8.18 -23.12
C ASP A 218 -9.42 8.13 -23.66
N LYS A 219 -10.41 8.43 -22.81
CA LYS A 219 -11.82 8.51 -23.23
C LYS A 219 -12.04 9.63 -24.27
N ILE A 220 -11.49 10.82 -24.01
CA ILE A 220 -11.58 11.95 -24.95
C ILE A 220 -10.87 11.60 -26.28
N ASN A 221 -9.70 11.00 -26.19
CA ASN A 221 -8.94 10.59 -27.36
C ASN A 221 -9.68 9.54 -28.19
N GLN A 222 -10.40 8.61 -27.54
CA GLN A 222 -11.22 7.65 -28.26
C GLN A 222 -12.38 8.33 -29.00
N GLU A 223 -13.07 9.28 -28.36
CA GLU A 223 -14.14 10.08 -28.99
C GLU A 223 -13.61 10.87 -30.20
N ILE A 224 -12.38 11.42 -30.12
CA ILE A 224 -11.70 12.12 -31.21
C ILE A 224 -11.39 11.16 -32.36
N ILE A 225 -10.87 9.97 -32.06
CA ILE A 225 -10.55 8.94 -33.05
C ILE A 225 -11.83 8.45 -33.76
N ASP A 226 -12.87 8.19 -33.00
CA ASP A 226 -14.18 7.74 -33.51
C ASP A 226 -14.81 8.80 -34.45
N SER A 227 -14.46 10.09 -34.24
CA SER A 227 -14.85 11.20 -35.14
C SER A 227 -13.94 11.36 -36.37
N GLY A 228 -12.95 10.47 -36.55
CA GLY A 228 -12.03 10.50 -37.68
C GLY A 228 -10.88 11.51 -37.55
N LEU A 229 -10.69 12.07 -36.36
CA LEU A 229 -9.63 13.05 -36.03
C LEU A 229 -8.47 12.38 -35.32
N LYS A 230 -7.30 13.05 -35.28
CA LYS A 230 -6.13 12.58 -34.55
C LYS A 230 -6.03 13.31 -33.20
N PRO A 231 -5.85 12.58 -32.07
CA PRO A 231 -5.57 13.19 -30.78
C PRO A 231 -4.28 14.00 -30.78
N THR A 232 -4.26 15.12 -30.04
CA THR A 232 -3.08 16.00 -29.92
C THR A 232 -2.12 15.55 -28.82
N SER A 233 -2.59 14.79 -27.84
CA SER A 233 -1.77 14.27 -26.73
C SER A 233 -2.25 12.89 -26.33
N GLY A 234 -1.32 11.94 -26.16
CA GLY A 234 -1.58 10.58 -25.66
C GLY A 234 -1.27 10.41 -24.17
N LYS A 235 -0.65 11.40 -23.51
CA LYS A 235 -0.20 11.28 -22.12
C LYS A 235 -0.70 12.45 -21.27
N PHE A 236 -1.41 12.12 -20.20
CA PHE A 236 -1.82 13.09 -19.20
C PHE A 236 -0.65 13.46 -18.28
N GLN A 237 -0.45 14.74 -18.04
CA GLN A 237 0.60 15.27 -17.18
C GLN A 237 -0.02 16.15 -16.09
N THR A 238 0.29 15.87 -14.81
CA THR A 238 -0.10 16.76 -13.71
C THR A 238 0.75 18.02 -13.72
N GLN A 239 0.24 19.11 -13.14
CA GLN A 239 1.03 20.36 -12.99
C GLN A 239 2.37 20.11 -12.25
N LYS A 240 2.37 19.25 -11.23
CA LYS A 240 3.61 18.91 -10.52
C LYS A 240 4.60 18.15 -11.39
N GLN A 241 4.11 17.24 -12.22
CA GLN A 241 4.98 16.53 -13.16
C GLN A 241 5.53 17.47 -14.22
N TYR A 242 4.69 18.35 -14.77
CA TYR A 242 5.13 19.39 -15.70
C TYR A 242 6.26 20.27 -15.11
N LEU A 243 6.10 20.72 -13.85
CA LEU A 243 7.13 21.49 -13.16
C LEU A 243 8.43 20.71 -12.96
N ARG A 244 8.35 19.42 -12.59
CA ARG A 244 9.55 18.57 -12.45
C ARG A 244 10.28 18.42 -13.78
N ASP A 245 9.55 18.08 -14.82
CA ASP A 245 10.14 17.86 -16.14
C ASP A 245 10.82 19.16 -16.66
N ALA A 246 10.18 20.31 -16.45
CA ALA A 246 10.77 21.60 -16.78
C ALA A 246 12.05 21.91 -15.98
N ILE A 247 12.03 21.61 -14.66
CA ILE A 247 13.21 21.79 -13.79
C ILE A 247 14.32 20.83 -14.21
N ASP A 248 14.01 19.54 -14.40
CA ASP A 248 14.99 18.51 -14.76
C ASP A 248 15.64 18.77 -16.13
N GLU A 249 14.91 19.43 -17.05
CA GLU A 249 15.46 19.83 -18.36
C GLU A 249 16.32 21.10 -18.27
N CYS A 250 15.93 22.09 -17.48
CA CYS A 250 16.65 23.37 -17.40
C CYS A 250 17.84 23.34 -16.45
N ALA A 251 17.74 22.67 -15.30
CA ALA A 251 18.75 22.72 -14.26
C ALA A 251 20.15 22.24 -14.72
N PRO A 252 20.29 21.16 -15.52
CA PRO A 252 21.60 20.67 -15.94
C PRO A 252 22.36 21.61 -16.91
N VAL A 253 21.66 22.51 -17.59
CA VAL A 253 22.24 23.40 -18.61
C VAL A 253 22.58 24.79 -18.10
N CYS A 254 22.15 25.12 -16.87
CA CYS A 254 22.34 26.43 -16.24
C CYS A 254 23.52 26.40 -15.29
N LYS A 255 24.31 27.51 -15.29
CA LYS A 255 25.51 27.66 -14.44
C LYS A 255 25.23 28.24 -13.06
N ASN A 256 24.14 28.99 -12.94
CA ASN A 256 23.71 29.64 -11.70
C ASN A 256 22.17 29.77 -11.63
N PHE A 257 21.70 30.26 -10.49
CA PHE A 257 20.26 30.35 -10.23
C PHE A 257 19.57 31.43 -11.10
N GLU A 258 20.25 32.51 -11.41
CA GLU A 258 19.70 33.60 -12.25
C GLU A 258 19.50 33.13 -13.69
N GLU A 259 20.47 32.40 -14.23
CA GLU A 259 20.39 31.77 -15.55
C GLU A 259 19.23 30.71 -15.57
N PHE A 260 19.13 29.92 -14.51
CA PHE A 260 18.02 28.96 -14.37
C PHE A 260 16.65 29.62 -14.34
N GLN A 261 16.50 30.73 -13.61
CA GLN A 261 15.24 31.52 -13.60
C GLN A 261 14.89 32.03 -14.99
N SER A 262 15.86 32.58 -15.72
CA SER A 262 15.67 33.13 -17.07
C SER A 262 15.27 32.04 -18.06
N VAL A 263 16.01 30.93 -18.11
CA VAL A 263 15.75 29.81 -19.03
C VAL A 263 14.38 29.17 -18.74
N LEU A 264 14.04 28.98 -17.45
CA LEU A 264 12.78 28.40 -17.06
C LEU A 264 11.59 29.29 -17.44
N PHE A 265 11.74 30.62 -17.30
CA PHE A 265 10.72 31.58 -17.70
C PHE A 265 10.59 31.66 -19.23
N GLU A 266 11.69 31.78 -19.96
CA GLU A 266 11.67 31.88 -21.44
C GLU A 266 11.06 30.65 -22.10
N LYS A 267 11.41 29.45 -21.60
CA LYS A 267 11.01 28.20 -22.23
C LYS A 267 9.63 27.69 -21.77
N TYR A 268 9.29 27.87 -20.50
CA TYR A 268 8.12 27.26 -19.87
C TYR A 268 7.13 28.27 -19.28
N GLN A 269 7.46 29.58 -19.29
CA GLN A 269 6.70 30.65 -18.64
C GLN A 269 6.52 30.41 -17.12
N ILE A 270 7.51 29.78 -16.49
CA ILE A 270 7.51 29.48 -15.06
C ILE A 270 8.41 30.49 -14.34
N SER A 271 7.83 31.25 -13.43
CA SER A 271 8.56 32.18 -12.55
C SER A 271 8.94 31.46 -11.26
N VAL A 272 10.20 31.58 -10.87
CA VAL A 272 10.74 31.08 -9.61
C VAL A 272 11.22 32.23 -8.76
N THR A 273 10.77 32.27 -7.49
CA THR A 273 11.20 33.26 -6.50
C THR A 273 11.97 32.56 -5.39
N ASP A 274 13.06 33.20 -4.94
CA ASP A 274 13.81 32.72 -3.77
C ASP A 274 13.05 33.11 -2.49
N HIS A 275 12.46 32.13 -1.83
CA HIS A 275 11.88 32.30 -0.50
C HIS A 275 12.90 31.89 0.55
N ARG A 276 13.65 32.85 1.05
CA ARG A 276 14.38 32.67 2.30
C ARG A 276 13.36 32.68 3.44
N GLY A 277 13.00 31.44 3.92
CA GLY A 277 12.20 31.25 5.11
C GLY A 277 12.98 31.52 6.38
#